data_aebe82099195eb69d55b7d88970047f2
#
_entry.id   aebe82099195eb69d55b7d88970047f2
#
_cell.length_a   1.000
_cell.length_b   1.000
_cell.length_c   1.000
_cell.angle_alpha   90.00
_cell.angle_beta   90.00
_cell.angle_gamma   90.00
#
_symmetry.space_group_name_H-M   'P 1'
#
loop_
_entity.id
_entity.type
_entity.pdbx_description
1 polymer ?
#
loop_
_entity_poly.entity_id
_entity_poly.type
_entity_poly.pdbx_seq_one_letter_code
_entity_poly.pdbx_strand_id
1 'polypeptide(L)'
;MSDAMDVLLAGRIGLLVRIQSHPGARLALLDALNDYCENLDQEPGTEAFMIALDPSDEDVIWLYEWFTDQEALDAHRASDAFADLMHRMPELVAVPPGVLPINPLRVRLAKQPLEQSL
;
A
#
# COMPACT_ATOMS: atom_id res chain seq x y z
N MET A 1 -20.25 -22.14 10.86
CA MET A 1 -20.04 -20.93 10.08
C MET A 1 -18.58 -20.85 9.67
N SER A 2 -18.33 -20.49 8.44
CA SER A 2 -16.95 -20.36 7.95
C SER A 2 -16.39 -18.98 8.30
N ASP A 3 -15.12 -18.94 8.72
CA ASP A 3 -14.39 -17.70 8.90
C ASP A 3 -13.72 -17.23 7.60
N ALA A 4 -13.84 -18.01 6.53
CA ALA A 4 -13.21 -17.71 5.27
C ALA A 4 -14.02 -16.66 4.50
N MET A 5 -13.32 -15.76 3.85
CA MET A 5 -13.89 -14.78 2.93
C MET A 5 -13.29 -15.00 1.55
N ASP A 6 -14.15 -15.17 0.54
CA ASP A 6 -13.73 -15.25 -0.85
C ASP A 6 -14.23 -14.02 -1.58
N VAL A 7 -13.32 -13.30 -2.20
CA VAL A 7 -13.64 -12.10 -2.96
C VAL A 7 -13.07 -12.23 -4.37
N LEU A 8 -13.92 -12.01 -5.37
CA LEU A 8 -13.45 -11.89 -6.75
C LEU A 8 -13.24 -10.41 -7.05
N LEU A 9 -12.03 -10.09 -7.43
CA LEU A 9 -11.59 -8.72 -7.64
C LEU A 9 -11.54 -8.34 -9.13
N ALA A 10 -12.50 -8.84 -9.91
CA ALA A 10 -12.56 -8.55 -11.34
C ALA A 10 -12.60 -7.02 -11.57
N GLY A 11 -11.81 -6.57 -12.51
CA GLY A 11 -11.73 -5.14 -12.85
C GLY A 11 -10.85 -4.30 -11.94
N ARG A 12 -10.32 -4.88 -10.85
CA ARG A 12 -9.44 -4.17 -9.95
C ARG A 12 -8.07 -3.99 -10.58
N ILE A 13 -7.40 -2.94 -10.11
CA ILE A 13 -6.01 -2.64 -10.49
C ILE A 13 -5.17 -2.76 -9.23
N GLY A 14 -4.10 -3.52 -9.32
CA GLY A 14 -3.16 -3.67 -8.22
C GLY A 14 -1.81 -3.10 -8.55
N LEU A 15 -1.09 -2.67 -7.53
CA LEU A 15 0.29 -2.24 -7.63
C LEU A 15 1.12 -2.97 -6.58
N LEU A 16 2.22 -3.56 -7.02
CA LEU A 16 3.25 -4.06 -6.12
C LEU A 16 4.40 -3.07 -6.20
N VAL A 17 4.76 -2.49 -5.07
CA VAL A 17 5.72 -1.39 -5.01
C VAL A 17 6.88 -1.79 -4.11
N ARG A 18 8.11 -1.59 -4.62
CA ARG A 18 9.32 -1.75 -3.83
C ARG A 18 9.92 -0.38 -3.56
N ILE A 19 10.14 -0.06 -2.30
CA ILE A 19 10.72 1.22 -1.89
C ILE A 19 11.98 0.95 -1.09
N GLN A 20 13.08 1.54 -1.52
CA GLN A 20 14.35 1.46 -0.81
C GLN A 20 14.63 2.80 -0.15
N SER A 21 14.70 2.81 1.16
CA SER A 21 15.06 4.01 1.90
C SER A 21 16.56 4.29 1.82
N HIS A 22 16.97 5.49 2.16
CA HIS A 22 18.35 5.73 2.51
C HIS A 22 18.74 4.84 3.68
N PRO A 23 20.03 4.48 3.82
CA PRO A 23 20.46 3.66 4.95
C PRO A 23 20.01 4.25 6.28
N GLY A 24 19.32 3.40 7.06
CA GLY A 24 18.83 3.81 8.38
C GLY A 24 17.56 4.65 8.38
N ALA A 25 16.96 4.95 7.22
CA ALA A 25 15.78 5.81 7.14
C ALA A 25 14.46 5.02 7.04
N ARG A 26 14.50 3.69 7.16
CA ARG A 26 13.27 2.88 6.98
C ARG A 26 12.17 3.24 7.98
N LEU A 27 12.52 3.54 9.23
CA LEU A 27 11.51 3.93 10.22
C LEU A 27 10.83 5.25 9.86
N ALA A 28 11.60 6.23 9.38
CA ALA A 28 11.02 7.49 8.93
C ALA A 28 10.12 7.29 7.71
N LEU A 29 10.52 6.40 6.80
CA LEU A 29 9.69 6.04 5.65
C LEU A 29 8.40 5.34 6.11
N LEU A 30 8.48 4.43 7.07
CA LEU A 30 7.29 3.79 7.66
C LEU A 30 6.35 4.81 8.28
N ASP A 31 6.87 5.80 8.99
CA ASP A 31 6.03 6.85 9.57
C ASP A 31 5.28 7.63 8.49
N ALA A 32 5.95 7.94 7.39
CA ALA A 32 5.31 8.63 6.27
C ALA A 32 4.20 7.77 5.65
N LEU A 33 4.45 6.47 5.47
CA LEU A 33 3.46 5.56 4.91
C LEU A 33 2.30 5.34 5.86
N ASN A 34 2.55 5.26 7.16
CA ASN A 34 1.48 5.14 8.16
C ASN A 34 0.60 6.38 8.19
N ASP A 35 1.20 7.57 8.10
CA ASP A 35 0.42 8.81 8.01
C ASP A 35 -0.50 8.79 6.79
N TYR A 36 0.01 8.31 5.65
CA TYR A 36 -0.81 8.14 4.47
C TYR A 36 -1.97 7.15 4.73
N CYS A 37 -1.69 6.01 5.36
CA CYS A 37 -2.72 5.00 5.67
C CYS A 37 -3.85 5.55 6.54
N GLU A 38 -3.56 6.46 7.45
CA GLU A 38 -4.57 7.06 8.32
C GLU A 38 -5.58 7.90 7.54
N ASN A 39 -5.28 8.25 6.29
CA ASN A 39 -6.17 9.06 5.46
C ASN A 39 -6.85 8.25 4.36
N LEU A 40 -6.76 6.91 4.38
CA LEU A 40 -7.30 6.07 3.32
C LEU A 40 -8.83 6.12 3.21
N ASP A 41 -9.55 6.41 4.29
CA ASP A 41 -11.00 6.55 4.25
C ASP A 41 -11.44 7.75 3.41
N GLN A 42 -10.52 8.68 3.08
CA GLN A 42 -10.78 9.76 2.14
C GLN A 42 -10.64 9.31 0.67
N GLU A 43 -10.23 8.08 0.45
CA GLU A 43 -10.04 7.49 -0.88
C GLU A 43 -10.87 6.20 -0.97
N PRO A 44 -12.20 6.30 -1.12
CA PRO A 44 -13.06 5.09 -1.06
C PRO A 44 -12.75 4.05 -2.13
N GLY A 45 -12.11 4.45 -3.23
CA GLY A 45 -11.70 3.52 -4.27
C GLY A 45 -10.40 2.78 -3.99
N THR A 46 -9.65 3.18 -2.96
CA THR A 46 -8.46 2.47 -2.50
C THR A 46 -8.90 1.44 -1.49
N GLU A 47 -9.02 0.19 -1.92
CA GLU A 47 -9.63 -0.86 -1.13
C GLU A 47 -8.67 -1.57 -0.20
N ALA A 48 -7.39 -1.58 -0.54
CA ALA A 48 -6.38 -2.21 0.30
C ALA A 48 -5.03 -1.53 0.12
N PHE A 49 -4.30 -1.48 1.21
CA PHE A 49 -2.95 -0.94 1.24
C PHE A 49 -2.18 -1.72 2.30
N MET A 50 -1.29 -2.61 1.84
CA MET A 50 -0.50 -3.44 2.75
C MET A 50 0.94 -2.95 2.74
N ILE A 51 1.50 -2.79 3.92
CA ILE A 51 2.91 -2.45 4.10
C ILE A 51 3.62 -3.68 4.65
N ALA A 52 4.71 -4.08 4.01
CA ALA A 52 5.50 -5.21 4.44
C ALA A 52 6.99 -4.86 4.48
N LEU A 53 7.71 -5.44 5.41
CA LEU A 53 9.15 -5.26 5.51
C LEU A 53 9.85 -6.36 4.73
N ASP A 54 10.91 -6.01 4.01
CA ASP A 54 11.74 -7.02 3.37
C ASP A 54 12.53 -7.76 4.46
N PRO A 55 12.48 -9.11 4.49
CA PRO A 55 13.15 -9.86 5.56
C PRO A 55 14.67 -9.91 5.40
N SER A 56 15.19 -9.58 4.22
CA SER A 56 16.62 -9.70 3.90
C SER A 56 17.32 -8.35 3.72
N ASP A 57 16.56 -7.27 3.58
CA ASP A 57 17.11 -5.93 3.37
C ASP A 57 16.42 -4.95 4.31
N GLU A 58 17.16 -4.45 5.28
CA GLU A 58 16.60 -3.58 6.32
C GLU A 58 16.21 -2.19 5.82
N ASP A 59 16.55 -1.84 4.58
CA ASP A 59 16.19 -0.56 3.98
C ASP A 59 15.03 -0.67 3.00
N VAL A 60 14.47 -1.87 2.80
CA VAL A 60 13.44 -2.09 1.80
C VAL A 60 12.08 -2.32 2.45
N ILE A 61 11.07 -1.66 1.89
CA ILE A 61 9.66 -1.82 2.21
C ILE A 61 8.94 -2.24 0.94
N TRP A 62 8.00 -3.15 1.07
CA TRP A 62 7.10 -3.57 0.00
C TRP A 62 5.70 -3.06 0.28
N LEU A 63 5.02 -2.55 -0.75
CA LEU A 63 3.60 -2.19 -0.68
C LEU A 63 2.82 -3.06 -1.63
N TYR A 64 1.63 -3.46 -1.21
CA TYR A 64 0.64 -4.05 -2.10
C TYR A 64 -0.64 -3.26 -1.95
N GLU A 65 -1.10 -2.69 -3.06
CA GLU A 65 -2.26 -1.82 -3.10
C GLU A 65 -3.22 -2.32 -4.16
N TRP A 66 -4.53 -2.22 -3.93
CA TRP A 66 -5.45 -2.37 -5.03
C TRP A 66 -6.55 -1.33 -4.97
N PHE A 67 -7.06 -1.02 -6.17
CA PHE A 67 -8.03 0.04 -6.43
C PHE A 67 -9.20 -0.57 -7.17
N THR A 68 -10.41 -0.01 -6.95
CA THR A 68 -11.64 -0.49 -7.57
C THR A 68 -11.53 -0.51 -9.09
N ASP A 69 -10.93 0.53 -9.68
CA ASP A 69 -10.79 0.70 -11.12
C ASP A 69 -9.75 1.79 -11.42
N GLN A 70 -9.61 2.13 -12.69
CA GLN A 70 -8.64 3.16 -13.10
C GLN A 70 -9.00 4.54 -12.53
N GLU A 71 -10.28 4.85 -12.44
CA GLU A 71 -10.73 6.12 -11.86
C GLU A 71 -10.30 6.25 -10.41
N ALA A 72 -10.41 5.16 -9.65
CA ALA A 72 -9.95 5.13 -8.26
C ALA A 72 -8.43 5.31 -8.14
N LEU A 73 -7.67 4.69 -9.04
CA LEU A 73 -6.21 4.88 -9.07
C LEU A 73 -5.86 6.33 -9.41
N ASP A 74 -6.55 6.91 -10.37
CA ASP A 74 -6.33 8.31 -10.73
C ASP A 74 -6.66 9.23 -9.56
N ALA A 75 -7.76 8.96 -8.84
CA ALA A 75 -8.14 9.72 -7.66
C ALA A 75 -7.10 9.60 -6.53
N HIS A 76 -6.56 8.39 -6.34
CA HIS A 76 -5.47 8.17 -5.38
C HIS A 76 -4.27 9.06 -5.71
N ARG A 77 -3.84 9.08 -6.97
CA ARG A 77 -2.68 9.87 -7.39
C ARG A 77 -2.92 11.37 -7.33
N ALA A 78 -4.18 11.79 -7.34
CA ALA A 78 -4.57 13.21 -7.24
C ALA A 78 -4.91 13.65 -5.82
N SER A 79 -4.88 12.74 -4.84
CA SER A 79 -5.27 13.07 -3.47
C SER A 79 -4.23 13.92 -2.77
N ASP A 80 -4.69 14.72 -1.81
CA ASP A 80 -3.80 15.53 -0.98
C ASP A 80 -2.86 14.66 -0.15
N ALA A 81 -3.37 13.56 0.38
CA ALA A 81 -2.56 12.64 1.18
C ALA A 81 -1.42 12.03 0.37
N PHE A 82 -1.67 11.68 -0.90
CA PHE A 82 -0.64 11.18 -1.79
C PHE A 82 0.37 12.28 -2.12
N ALA A 83 -0.08 13.51 -2.35
CA ALA A 83 0.80 14.65 -2.59
C ALA A 83 1.74 14.89 -1.40
N ASP A 84 1.19 14.83 -0.19
CA ASP A 84 2.00 14.98 1.03
C ASP A 84 3.04 13.88 1.15
N LEU A 85 2.66 12.64 0.85
CA LEU A 85 3.60 11.51 0.85
C LEU A 85 4.71 11.74 -0.18
N MET A 86 4.34 12.09 -1.42
CA MET A 86 5.31 12.34 -2.49
C MET A 86 6.25 13.49 -2.15
N HIS A 87 5.78 14.47 -1.40
CA HIS A 87 6.62 15.60 -0.97
C HIS A 87 7.70 15.17 0.02
N ARG A 88 7.41 14.14 0.83
CA ARG A 88 8.37 13.61 1.82
C ARG A 88 9.36 12.61 1.22
N MET A 89 9.00 11.98 0.11
CA MET A 89 9.77 10.87 -0.45
C MET A 89 11.22 11.20 -0.82
N PRO A 90 11.53 12.34 -1.43
CA PRO A 90 12.92 12.62 -1.86
C PRO A 90 13.95 12.58 -0.73
N GLU A 91 13.53 12.90 0.48
CA GLU A 91 14.43 12.86 1.65
C GLU A 91 14.57 11.46 2.24
N LEU A 92 13.66 10.57 1.91
CA LEU A 92 13.56 9.26 2.54
C LEU A 92 14.05 8.11 1.66
N VAL A 93 13.93 8.24 0.33
CA VAL A 93 14.22 7.14 -0.58
C VAL A 93 15.56 7.32 -1.27
N ALA A 94 16.27 6.20 -1.44
CA ALA A 94 17.61 6.18 -2.05
C ALA A 94 17.52 6.17 -3.58
N VAL A 95 16.48 5.55 -4.13
CA VAL A 95 16.27 5.39 -5.58
C VAL A 95 14.77 5.53 -5.86
N PRO A 96 14.39 5.84 -7.11
CA PRO A 96 12.95 5.86 -7.45
C PRO A 96 12.29 4.52 -7.13
N PRO A 97 11.08 4.52 -6.54
CA PRO A 97 10.38 3.28 -6.25
C PRO A 97 10.11 2.45 -7.50
N GLY A 98 10.25 1.13 -7.36
CA GLY A 98 9.84 0.20 -8.40
C GLY A 98 8.35 -0.06 -8.28
N VAL A 99 7.60 0.08 -9.37
CA VAL A 99 6.16 -0.15 -9.39
C VAL A 99 5.85 -1.21 -10.44
N LEU A 100 5.20 -2.29 -10.00
CA LEU A 100 4.78 -3.38 -10.86
C LEU A 100 3.25 -3.44 -10.87
N PRO A 101 2.60 -3.11 -12.00
CA PRO A 101 1.16 -3.27 -12.11
C PRO A 101 0.78 -4.75 -12.14
N ILE A 102 -0.26 -5.11 -11.42
CA ILE A 102 -0.82 -6.45 -11.41
C ILE A 102 -2.34 -6.36 -11.43
N ASN A 103 -3.00 -7.43 -11.82
CA ASN A 103 -4.46 -7.48 -11.85
C ASN A 103 -4.93 -8.44 -10.75
N PRO A 104 -5.42 -7.92 -9.62
CA PRO A 104 -5.98 -8.77 -8.59
C PRO A 104 -7.19 -9.52 -9.13
N LEU A 105 -7.23 -10.81 -8.94
CA LEU A 105 -8.34 -11.64 -9.42
C LEU A 105 -9.15 -12.22 -8.28
N ARG A 106 -8.47 -12.71 -7.26
CA ARG A 106 -9.15 -13.37 -6.16
C ARG A 106 -8.37 -13.18 -4.87
N VAL A 107 -9.09 -12.86 -3.81
CA VAL A 107 -8.56 -12.86 -2.46
C VAL A 107 -9.39 -13.82 -1.63
N ARG A 108 -8.73 -14.69 -0.91
CA ARG A 108 -9.39 -15.52 0.09
C ARG A 108 -8.71 -15.28 1.43
N LEU A 109 -9.49 -14.80 2.38
CA LEU A 109 -9.03 -14.62 3.75
C LEU A 109 -9.62 -15.75 4.59
N ALA A 110 -8.77 -16.56 5.18
CA ALA A 110 -9.20 -17.70 6.00
C ALA A 110 -9.91 -17.24 7.26
N LYS A 111 -9.56 -16.05 7.73
CA LYS A 111 -10.17 -15.43 8.90
C LYS A 111 -10.27 -13.95 8.66
N GLN A 112 -11.16 -13.28 9.42
CA GLN A 112 -11.16 -11.84 9.40
C GLN A 112 -9.85 -11.32 10.00
N PRO A 113 -9.28 -10.24 9.42
CA PRO A 113 -8.10 -9.63 10.00
C PRO A 113 -8.34 -9.22 11.45
N LEU A 114 -7.33 -9.43 12.28
CA LEU A 114 -7.38 -8.97 13.67
C LEU A 114 -6.99 -7.51 13.71
N GLU A 115 -7.89 -6.66 14.21
CA GLU A 115 -7.65 -5.24 14.19
C GLU A 115 -6.84 -4.76 15.38
N GLN A 116 -7.22 -5.18 16.55
CA GLN A 116 -6.66 -4.67 17.78
C GLN A 116 -6.09 -5.75 18.67
N SER A 117 -5.55 -6.76 18.09
CA SER A 117 -4.92 -7.84 18.85
C SER A 117 -3.57 -7.42 19.42
N LEU A 118 -3.12 -6.26 19.10
CA LEU A 118 -1.80 -5.78 19.51
C LEU A 118 -1.89 -4.83 20.69
#